data_eacd1924c4e0f17dc73934e986f7423e
#
_entry.id   eacd1924c4e0f17dc73934e986f7423e
#
_cell.length_a   1.000
_cell.length_b   1.000
_cell.length_c   1.000
_cell.angle_alpha   90.00
_cell.angle_beta   90.00
_cell.angle_gamma   90.00
#
_symmetry.space_group_name_H-M   'P 1'
#
loop_
_entity.id
_entity.type
_entity.pdbx_description
1 polymer ?
#
loop_
_entity_poly.entity_id
_entity_poly.type
_entity_poly.pdbx_seq_one_letter_code
_entity_poly.pdbx_strand_id
1 'polypeptide(L)'
;MTEPVAATQDDEVIACLLSEREAAIRGEELASGLFTAVEEVAELPDGYGYRFPGDGGKLELLLEFIAAERRCCPFLSFELAFEPHGGPLWLRLRGSPQVKAFIAEAFNTRIS
;
A
#
# COMPACT_ATOMS: atom_id res chain seq x y z
N MET A 1 -25.97 8.33 -5.43
CA MET A 1 -25.50 8.59 -4.83
C MET A 1 -24.76 8.99 -4.57
N THR A 2 -24.40 9.31 -4.36
CA THR A 2 -23.70 9.59 -3.99
C THR A 2 -23.17 10.08 -3.55
N GLU A 3 -22.84 10.55 -3.40
CA GLU A 3 -22.27 10.96 -2.88
C GLU A 3 -21.89 11.46 -1.96
N PRO A 4 -22.01 11.83 -1.54
CA PRO A 4 -21.53 12.26 -0.22
C PRO A 4 -20.08 11.99 -0.03
N VAL A 5 -19.62 11.32 -0.94
CA VAL A 5 -18.25 10.87 -0.92
C VAL A 5 -17.28 12.00 -0.84
N ALA A 6 -17.56 13.08 -1.57
CA ALA A 6 -16.64 14.20 -1.58
C ALA A 6 -16.48 14.79 -0.19
N ALA A 7 -17.56 14.93 0.50
CA ALA A 7 -17.51 15.49 1.85
C ALA A 7 -16.72 14.60 2.77
N THR A 8 -16.85 13.31 2.56
CA THR A 8 -16.17 12.35 3.40
C THR A 8 -14.67 12.44 3.33
N GLN A 9 -14.15 12.85 2.19
CA GLN A 9 -12.71 12.91 2.03
C GLN A 9 -12.04 13.92 2.93
N ASP A 10 -12.71 14.99 3.23
CA ASP A 10 -12.15 16.00 4.12
C ASP A 10 -12.04 15.49 5.54
N ASP A 11 -12.90 14.54 5.87
CA ASP A 11 -12.93 13.95 7.21
C ASP A 11 -12.37 12.55 7.23
N GLU A 12 -11.64 12.20 6.18
CA GLU A 12 -11.11 10.85 6.05
C GLU A 12 -10.21 10.49 7.22
N VAL A 13 -10.45 9.33 7.79
CA VAL A 13 -9.66 8.84 8.90
C VAL A 13 -8.44 8.13 8.35
N ILE A 14 -7.26 8.66 8.65
CA ILE A 14 -6.02 8.09 8.17
C ILE A 14 -5.46 7.18 9.25
N ALA A 15 -6.15 6.08 9.47
CA ALA A 15 -5.74 5.10 10.46
C ALA A 15 -6.46 3.79 10.19
N CYS A 16 -5.88 2.71 10.65
CA CYS A 16 -6.52 1.40 10.52
C CYS A 16 -7.75 1.35 11.41
N LEU A 17 -8.77 0.67 10.91
CA LEU A 17 -10.01 0.50 11.65
C LEU A 17 -9.80 -0.45 12.80
N LEU A 18 -10.33 -0.11 13.96
CA LEU A 18 -10.20 -0.98 15.13
C LEU A 18 -10.90 -2.31 14.93
N SER A 19 -12.00 -2.29 14.17
CA SER A 19 -12.75 -3.52 13.90
C SER A 19 -11.99 -4.48 12.99
N GLU A 20 -10.88 -4.01 12.38
CA GLU A 20 -10.07 -4.84 11.52
C GLU A 20 -8.70 -5.07 12.14
N ARG A 21 -8.68 -5.31 13.42
CA ARG A 21 -7.43 -5.43 14.16
C ARG A 21 -6.55 -6.56 13.65
N GLU A 22 -7.14 -7.70 13.34
CA GLU A 22 -6.35 -8.81 12.83
C GLU A 22 -5.72 -8.50 11.49
N ALA A 23 -6.47 -7.81 10.64
CA ALA A 23 -5.94 -7.40 9.35
C ALA A 23 -4.81 -6.40 9.53
N ALA A 24 -4.93 -5.50 10.49
CA ALA A 24 -3.88 -4.53 10.78
C ALA A 24 -2.60 -5.21 11.23
N ILE A 25 -2.73 -6.19 12.12
CA ILE A 25 -1.58 -6.94 12.61
C ILE A 25 -0.92 -7.72 11.48
N ARG A 26 -1.74 -8.39 10.66
CA ARG A 26 -1.20 -9.17 9.55
C ARG A 26 -0.51 -8.27 8.54
N GLY A 27 -1.12 -7.12 8.22
CA GLY A 27 -0.52 -6.18 7.31
C GLY A 27 0.82 -5.67 7.81
N GLU A 28 0.91 -5.42 9.11
CA GLU A 28 2.15 -4.96 9.72
C GLU A 28 3.24 -6.02 9.61
N GLU A 29 2.90 -7.27 9.88
CA GLU A 29 3.84 -8.37 9.77
C GLU A 29 4.35 -8.52 8.34
N LEU A 30 3.42 -8.46 7.39
CA LEU A 30 3.79 -8.60 5.98
C LEU A 30 4.65 -7.44 5.52
N ALA A 31 4.29 -6.22 5.93
CA ALA A 31 5.05 -5.04 5.52
C ALA A 31 6.47 -5.10 6.03
N SER A 32 6.65 -5.56 7.26
CA SER A 32 8.00 -5.64 7.86
C SER A 32 8.93 -6.50 7.04
N GLY A 33 8.44 -7.62 6.50
CA GLY A 33 9.28 -8.48 5.69
C GLY A 33 9.33 -8.06 4.24
N LEU A 34 8.16 -7.67 3.71
CA LEU A 34 8.01 -7.42 2.29
C LEU A 34 8.80 -6.19 1.83
N PHE A 35 8.73 -5.10 2.59
CA PHE A 35 9.33 -3.84 2.14
C PHE A 35 10.85 -3.84 2.20
N THR A 36 11.46 -4.82 2.85
CA THR A 36 12.91 -4.97 2.79
C THR A 36 13.36 -5.41 1.39
N ALA A 37 12.45 -5.95 0.59
CA ALA A 37 12.77 -6.39 -0.77
C ALA A 37 12.59 -5.31 -1.81
N VAL A 38 12.16 -4.12 -1.43
CA VAL A 38 11.98 -3.02 -2.37
C VAL A 38 13.31 -2.61 -2.95
N GLU A 39 13.38 -2.56 -4.28
CA GLU A 39 14.60 -2.22 -5.00
C GLU A 39 14.66 -0.74 -5.36
N GLU A 40 13.49 -0.12 -5.49
CA GLU A 40 13.42 1.27 -5.92
C GLU A 40 12.11 1.86 -5.46
N VAL A 41 12.13 3.13 -5.06
CA VAL A 41 10.94 3.88 -4.71
C VAL A 41 10.78 5.02 -5.71
N ALA A 42 9.59 5.14 -6.28
CA ALA A 42 9.27 6.23 -7.20
C ALA A 42 8.20 7.09 -6.56
N GLU A 43 8.46 8.37 -6.43
CA GLU A 43 7.44 9.28 -5.92
C GLU A 43 6.46 9.60 -7.03
N LEU A 44 5.16 9.55 -6.70
CA LEU A 44 4.08 9.87 -7.63
C LEU A 44 3.40 11.13 -7.13
N PRO A 45 2.66 11.84 -7.99
CA PRO A 45 1.98 13.04 -7.52
C PRO A 45 1.06 12.79 -6.32
N ASP A 46 0.43 11.61 -6.28
CA ASP A 46 -0.54 11.29 -5.24
C ASP A 46 -0.15 10.04 -4.45
N GLY A 47 1.11 9.65 -4.45
CA GLY A 47 1.53 8.48 -3.70
C GLY A 47 2.94 8.06 -4.00
N TYR A 48 3.18 6.75 -3.94
CA TYR A 48 4.51 6.18 -4.15
C TYR A 48 4.40 4.84 -4.85
N GLY A 49 5.40 4.55 -5.66
CA GLY A 49 5.54 3.25 -6.29
C GLY A 49 6.75 2.51 -5.71
N TYR A 50 6.60 1.21 -5.54
CA TYR A 50 7.65 0.37 -4.95
C TYR A 50 7.94 -0.78 -5.91
N ARG A 51 9.19 -0.94 -6.27
CA ARG A 51 9.62 -1.96 -7.20
C ARG A 51 10.10 -3.18 -6.43
N PHE A 52 9.59 -4.34 -6.80
CA PHE A 52 9.95 -5.61 -6.18
C PHE A 52 10.52 -6.55 -7.22
N PRO A 53 11.38 -7.50 -6.80
CA PRO A 53 11.87 -8.52 -7.72
C PRO A 53 10.71 -9.30 -8.32
N GLY A 54 10.87 -9.72 -9.56
CA GLY A 54 9.81 -10.44 -10.26
C GLY A 54 9.71 -11.90 -9.88
N ASP A 55 10.61 -12.40 -9.04
CA ASP A 55 10.62 -13.79 -8.64
C ASP A 55 10.67 -13.90 -7.12
N GLY A 56 10.87 -15.12 -6.61
CA GLY A 56 11.07 -15.32 -5.19
C GLY A 56 9.79 -15.29 -4.35
N GLY A 57 8.64 -15.48 -4.98
CA GLY A 57 7.39 -15.58 -4.23
C GLY A 57 6.85 -14.25 -3.74
N LYS A 58 7.37 -13.13 -4.23
CA LYS A 58 6.93 -11.83 -3.77
C LYS A 58 5.50 -11.52 -4.16
N LEU A 59 5.02 -12.08 -5.27
CA LEU A 59 3.66 -11.82 -5.70
C LEU A 59 2.64 -12.30 -4.67
N GLU A 60 2.82 -13.51 -4.16
CA GLU A 60 1.89 -14.04 -3.17
C GLU A 60 1.87 -13.18 -1.92
N LEU A 61 3.04 -12.72 -1.48
CA LEU A 61 3.13 -11.87 -0.31
C LEU A 61 2.49 -10.51 -0.56
N LEU A 62 2.68 -9.98 -1.77
CA LEU A 62 2.06 -8.71 -2.14
C LEU A 62 0.55 -8.81 -2.13
N LEU A 63 0.00 -9.89 -2.67
CA LEU A 63 -1.44 -10.08 -2.69
C LEU A 63 -1.99 -10.19 -1.28
N GLU A 64 -1.29 -10.91 -0.41
CA GLU A 64 -1.71 -11.04 0.98
C GLU A 64 -1.66 -9.69 1.69
N PHE A 65 -0.60 -8.92 1.44
CA PHE A 65 -0.45 -7.59 2.01
C PHE A 65 -1.59 -6.68 1.56
N ILE A 66 -1.87 -6.66 0.26
CA ILE A 66 -2.95 -5.83 -0.27
C ILE A 66 -4.29 -6.21 0.36
N ALA A 67 -4.55 -7.51 0.47
CA ALA A 67 -5.80 -7.98 1.06
C ALA A 67 -5.94 -7.49 2.50
N ALA A 68 -4.88 -7.56 3.27
CA ALA A 68 -4.92 -7.11 4.66
C ALA A 68 -5.07 -5.59 4.74
N GLU A 69 -4.32 -4.86 3.92
CA GLU A 69 -4.34 -3.40 3.98
C GLU A 69 -5.66 -2.83 3.49
N ARG A 70 -6.29 -3.46 2.52
CA ARG A 70 -7.58 -2.97 2.05
C ARG A 70 -8.64 -3.02 3.14
N ARG A 71 -8.54 -4.00 4.01
CA ARG A 71 -9.47 -4.12 5.12
C ARG A 71 -9.20 -3.08 6.20
N CYS A 72 -7.93 -2.83 6.47
CA CYS A 72 -7.55 -1.97 7.58
C CYS A 72 -7.45 -0.51 7.16
N CYS A 73 -7.05 -0.26 5.92
CA CYS A 73 -6.81 1.10 5.42
C CYS A 73 -7.58 1.32 4.12
N PRO A 74 -8.91 1.46 4.21
CA PRO A 74 -9.74 1.53 3.00
C PRO A 74 -9.56 2.81 2.19
N PHE A 75 -8.83 3.79 2.72
CA PHE A 75 -8.56 5.03 1.99
C PHE A 75 -7.42 4.90 0.99
N LEU A 76 -6.72 3.76 0.96
CA LEU A 76 -5.64 3.55 0.02
C LEU A 76 -6.14 3.01 -1.31
N SER A 77 -5.56 3.51 -2.39
CA SER A 77 -5.75 2.95 -3.72
C SER A 77 -4.52 2.11 -4.06
N PHE A 78 -4.74 0.92 -4.58
CA PHE A 78 -3.67 -0.04 -4.86
C PHE A 78 -3.60 -0.34 -6.34
N GLU A 79 -2.39 -0.39 -6.89
CA GLU A 79 -2.14 -0.83 -8.26
C GLU A 79 -0.98 -1.81 -8.25
N LEU A 80 -1.10 -2.88 -9.02
CA LEU A 80 0.02 -3.77 -9.29
C LEU A 80 0.30 -3.74 -10.79
N ALA A 81 1.55 -3.52 -11.14
CA ALA A 81 1.98 -3.55 -12.52
C ALA A 81 3.09 -4.57 -12.66
N PHE A 82 3.02 -5.35 -13.73
CA PHE A 82 3.97 -6.44 -13.99
C PHE A 82 4.74 -6.10 -15.26
N GLU A 83 6.05 -6.07 -15.16
CA GLU A 83 6.86 -5.91 -16.36
C GLU A 83 6.97 -7.26 -17.07
N PRO A 84 7.14 -7.24 -18.38
CA PRO A 84 7.11 -8.50 -19.14
C PRO A 84 8.33 -9.37 -18.88
N HIS A 85 8.22 -10.61 -19.30
CA HIS A 85 9.32 -11.58 -19.24
C HIS A 85 9.78 -11.89 -17.83
N GLY A 86 8.82 -11.92 -16.89
CA GLY A 86 9.18 -12.21 -15.50
C GLY A 86 9.92 -11.07 -14.83
N GLY A 87 9.79 -9.87 -15.36
CA GLY A 87 10.49 -8.72 -14.81
C GLY A 87 9.89 -8.25 -13.50
N PRO A 88 10.36 -7.11 -13.01
CA PRO A 88 9.93 -6.62 -11.70
C PRO A 88 8.45 -6.32 -11.61
N LEU A 89 7.97 -6.29 -10.38
CA LEU A 89 6.60 -5.93 -10.05
C LEU A 89 6.62 -4.53 -9.43
N TRP A 90 5.63 -3.73 -9.76
CA TRP A 90 5.47 -2.43 -9.14
C TRP A 90 4.19 -2.41 -8.34
N LEU A 91 4.29 -2.03 -7.07
CA LEU A 91 3.13 -1.76 -6.24
C LEU A 91 3.03 -0.25 -6.08
N ARG A 92 1.89 0.30 -6.49
CA ARG A 92 1.65 1.74 -6.33
C ARG A 92 0.54 1.98 -5.35
N LEU A 93 0.81 2.84 -4.38
CA LEU A 93 -0.15 3.23 -3.36
C LEU A 93 -0.45 4.70 -3.54
N ARG A 94 -1.73 5.05 -3.63
CA ARG A 94 -2.14 6.41 -3.93
C ARG A 94 -3.29 6.84 -3.03
N GLY A 95 -3.50 8.15 -2.95
CA GLY A 95 -4.63 8.70 -2.22
C GLY A 95 -4.58 10.20 -2.18
N SER A 96 -5.30 10.78 -1.23
CA SER A 96 -5.31 12.22 -1.00
C SER A 96 -3.92 12.69 -0.54
N PRO A 97 -3.68 14.00 -0.47
CA PRO A 97 -2.40 14.48 0.06
C PRO A 97 -2.10 13.97 1.46
N GLN A 98 -3.12 13.86 2.31
CA GLN A 98 -2.93 13.29 3.64
C GLN A 98 -2.57 11.82 3.57
N VAL A 99 -3.19 11.10 2.66
CA VAL A 99 -2.90 9.69 2.46
C VAL A 99 -1.48 9.51 1.95
N LYS A 100 -1.04 10.38 1.03
CA LYS A 100 0.34 10.30 0.55
C LYS A 100 1.33 10.47 1.69
N ALA A 101 1.08 11.40 2.59
CA ALA A 101 1.95 11.59 3.75
C ALA A 101 1.94 10.35 4.65
N PHE A 102 0.76 9.76 4.82
CA PHE A 102 0.64 8.52 5.60
C PHE A 102 1.45 7.39 4.97
N ILE A 103 1.37 7.25 3.64
CA ILE A 103 2.12 6.20 2.94
C ILE A 103 3.62 6.36 3.19
N ALA A 104 4.11 7.59 3.07
CA ALA A 104 5.53 7.84 3.29
C ALA A 104 5.96 7.41 4.69
N GLU A 105 5.15 7.77 5.67
CA GLU A 105 5.49 7.46 7.05
C GLU A 105 5.36 5.98 7.38
N ALA A 106 4.32 5.36 6.83
CA ALA A 106 4.04 3.97 7.16
C ALA A 106 4.95 2.98 6.43
N PHE A 107 5.34 3.31 5.19
CA PHE A 107 6.02 2.32 4.35
C PHE A 107 7.42 2.72 3.93
N ASN A 108 7.65 3.99 3.60
CA ASN A 108 9.00 4.39 3.15
C ASN A 108 10.04 4.19 4.24
N THR A 109 9.64 4.30 5.49
CA THR A 109 10.58 4.13 6.60
C THR A 109 11.04 2.70 6.78
N ARG A 110 10.37 1.74 6.14
CA ARG A 110 10.72 0.32 6.24
C ARG A 110 11.74 -0.10 5.20
N ILE A 111 12.07 0.79 4.29
CA ILE A 111 12.96 0.48 3.17
C ILE A 111 14.38 0.83 3.59
N SER A 112 15.30 -0.10 3.38
CA SER A 112 16.71 0.09 3.74
C SER A 112 17.43 1.00 2.79
#